data_1682924b04d3a02245606518e79e4f3d
#
_entry.id   1682924b04d3a02245606518e79e4f3d
#
_cell.length_a   1.000
_cell.length_b   1.000
_cell.length_c   1.000
_cell.angle_alpha   90.00
_cell.angle_beta   90.00
_cell.angle_gamma   90.00
#
_symmetry.space_group_name_H-M   'P 1'
#
loop_
_entity.id
_entity.type
_entity.pdbx_description
1 polymer ?
#
loop_
_entity_poly.entity_id
_entity_poly.type
_entity_poly.pdbx_seq_one_letter_code
_entity_poly.pdbx_strand_id
1 'polypeptide(L)'
;MIVIDYETKCAKYRRKVIDEAVYFASQSLMPRIRTPVYINIRTIRKLAEKQGVYGDCMDEGDREFTIRIDVSLPLDQMIETILHEMVHVWQYVSRRMVQNWVHEVKFNKAVYSSDMPYDDRPWEIEAHRMEKQLKELWDGRKHY
;
A
#
# COMPACT_ATOMS: atom_id res chain seq x y z
N MET A 1 3.83 14.95 4.45
CA MET A 1 3.45 14.50 5.82
C MET A 1 2.48 13.34 5.74
N ILE A 2 2.78 12.26 6.44
CA ILE A 2 1.89 11.09 6.52
C ILE A 2 1.22 11.09 7.89
N VAL A 3 -0.09 10.92 7.89
CA VAL A 3 -0.88 10.81 9.12
C VAL A 3 -1.51 9.42 9.13
N ILE A 4 -1.15 8.61 10.12
CA ILE A 4 -1.61 7.23 10.23
C ILE A 4 -2.67 7.13 11.33
N ASP A 5 -3.79 6.51 11.00
CA ASP A 5 -4.87 6.24 11.94
C ASP A 5 -5.26 4.75 11.86
N TYR A 6 -5.63 4.17 12.99
CA TYR A 6 -6.01 2.77 13.07
C TYR A 6 -7.51 2.66 13.31
N GLU A 7 -8.22 2.04 12.39
CA GLU A 7 -9.67 1.80 12.52
C GLU A 7 -9.99 0.57 13.36
N THR A 8 -8.99 -0.30 13.57
CA THR A 8 -9.14 -1.56 14.29
C THR A 8 -8.06 -1.70 15.35
N LYS A 9 -8.29 -2.56 16.32
CA LYS A 9 -7.28 -2.88 17.34
C LYS A 9 -6.15 -3.69 16.71
N CYS A 10 -4.92 -3.42 17.14
CA CYS A 10 -3.74 -4.10 16.65
C CYS A 10 -2.74 -4.27 17.78
N ALA A 11 -2.10 -5.43 17.84
CA ALA A 11 -1.04 -5.69 18.82
C ALA A 11 0.05 -4.62 18.72
N LYS A 12 0.52 -4.14 19.86
CA LYS A 12 1.42 -3.00 19.94
C LYS A 12 2.68 -3.18 19.10
N TYR A 13 3.29 -4.36 19.11
CA TYR A 13 4.52 -4.56 18.34
C TYR A 13 4.26 -4.59 16.83
N ARG A 14 3.13 -5.14 16.39
CA ARG A 14 2.76 -5.13 14.97
C ARG A 14 2.44 -3.71 14.51
N ARG A 15 1.73 -2.97 15.33
CA ARG A 15 1.43 -1.56 15.06
C ARG A 15 2.71 -0.75 14.85
N LYS A 16 3.72 -0.98 15.70
CA LYS A 16 5.01 -0.32 15.56
C LYS A 16 5.66 -0.64 14.21
N VAL A 17 5.64 -1.91 13.81
CA VAL A 17 6.20 -2.34 12.52
C VAL A 17 5.42 -1.75 11.36
N ILE A 18 4.10 -1.74 11.45
CA ILE A 18 3.25 -1.14 10.41
C ILE A 18 3.59 0.34 10.25
N ASP A 19 3.65 1.08 11.35
CA ASP A 19 4.00 2.50 11.31
C ASP A 19 5.36 2.72 10.66
N GLU A 20 6.37 1.94 11.05
CA GLU A 20 7.72 2.05 10.51
C GLU A 20 7.73 1.76 9.00
N ALA A 21 7.02 0.73 8.56
CA ALA A 21 6.96 0.37 7.15
C ALA A 21 6.25 1.44 6.31
N VAL A 22 5.15 1.99 6.82
CA VAL A 22 4.43 3.07 6.15
C VAL A 22 5.32 4.31 6.01
N TYR A 23 5.98 4.72 7.08
CA TYR A 23 6.88 5.88 7.04
C TYR A 23 8.08 5.62 6.14
N PHE A 24 8.67 4.44 6.22
CA PHE A 24 9.79 4.07 5.35
C PHE A 24 9.40 4.16 3.87
N ALA A 25 8.26 3.58 3.50
CA ALA A 25 7.77 3.63 2.12
C ALA A 25 7.50 5.07 1.69
N SER A 26 6.88 5.87 2.54
CA SER A 26 6.57 7.26 2.21
C SER A 26 7.84 8.08 1.99
N GLN A 27 8.87 7.89 2.81
CA GLN A 27 10.14 8.58 2.65
C GLN A 27 10.86 8.15 1.37
N SER A 28 10.76 6.88 1.01
CA SER A 28 11.39 6.36 -0.21
C SER A 28 10.67 6.80 -1.48
N LEU A 29 9.34 6.81 -1.45
CA LEU A 29 8.50 7.07 -2.63
C LEU A 29 8.13 8.56 -2.78
N MET A 30 7.93 9.25 -1.66
CA MET A 30 7.37 10.60 -1.63
C MET A 30 8.14 11.50 -0.66
N PRO A 31 9.47 11.63 -0.80
CA PRO A 31 10.27 12.35 0.21
C PRO A 31 9.96 13.86 0.28
N ARG A 32 9.34 14.41 -0.75
CA ARG A 32 9.07 15.86 -0.84
C ARG A 32 7.60 16.21 -0.64
N ILE A 33 6.82 15.28 -0.11
CA ILE A 33 5.40 15.53 0.09
C ILE A 33 5.19 16.60 1.17
N ARG A 34 4.37 17.60 0.86
CA ARG A 34 4.06 18.71 1.77
C ARG A 34 2.63 18.69 2.25
N THR A 35 1.70 18.35 1.36
CA THR A 35 0.29 18.21 1.70
C THR A 35 0.08 16.88 2.42
N PRO A 36 -0.66 16.87 3.55
CA PRO A 36 -0.87 15.63 4.29
C PRO A 36 -1.52 14.53 3.46
N VAL A 37 -1.09 13.31 3.68
CA VAL A 37 -1.70 12.09 3.18
C VAL A 37 -2.15 11.28 4.38
N TYR A 38 -3.41 10.87 4.39
CA TYR A 38 -4.03 10.16 5.50
C TYR A 38 -4.12 8.68 5.17
N ILE A 39 -3.51 7.85 6.02
CA ILE A 39 -3.51 6.40 5.85
C ILE A 39 -4.31 5.80 7.00
N ASN A 40 -5.45 5.23 6.69
CA ASN A 40 -6.26 4.49 7.65
C ASN A 40 -5.85 3.02 7.57
N ILE A 41 -5.46 2.44 8.68
CA ILE A 41 -5.06 1.04 8.76
C ILE A 41 -6.21 0.22 9.33
N ARG A 42 -6.59 -0.81 8.60
CA ARG A 42 -7.58 -1.78 9.05
C ARG A 42 -6.92 -3.16 9.08
N THR A 43 -6.69 -3.67 10.27
CA THR A 43 -6.08 -4.98 10.47
C THR A 43 -7.18 -6.03 10.50
N ILE A 44 -6.99 -7.10 9.75
CA ILE A 44 -7.98 -8.18 9.64
C ILE A 44 -7.22 -9.49 9.82
N ARG A 45 -7.74 -10.36 10.68
CA ARG A 45 -7.15 -11.68 10.85
C ARG A 45 -7.62 -12.60 9.73
N LYS A 46 -6.70 -13.36 9.15
CA LYS A 46 -7.00 -14.37 8.12
C LYS A 46 -7.67 -13.79 6.88
N LEU A 47 -7.31 -12.57 6.51
CA LEU A 47 -7.84 -11.93 5.31
C LEU A 47 -7.54 -12.77 4.06
N ALA A 48 -6.33 -13.36 3.99
CA ALA A 48 -5.94 -14.22 2.87
C ALA A 48 -6.85 -15.44 2.75
N GLU A 49 -7.21 -16.06 3.87
CA GLU A 49 -8.13 -17.21 3.87
C GLU A 49 -9.56 -16.80 3.50
N LYS A 50 -10.00 -15.64 3.98
CA LYS A 50 -11.39 -15.19 3.81
C LYS A 50 -11.65 -14.60 2.44
N GLN A 51 -10.70 -13.84 1.90
CA GLN A 51 -10.90 -13.05 0.67
C GLN A 51 -9.80 -13.26 -0.38
N GLY A 52 -8.81 -14.10 -0.11
CA GLY A 52 -7.76 -14.41 -1.08
C GLY A 52 -6.74 -13.30 -1.31
N VAL A 53 -6.68 -12.30 -0.43
CA VAL A 53 -5.71 -11.19 -0.54
C VAL A 53 -4.99 -10.99 0.78
N TYR A 54 -3.70 -10.65 0.72
CA TYR A 54 -2.90 -10.33 1.90
C TYR A 54 -3.16 -8.92 2.42
N GLY A 55 -3.60 -8.06 1.54
CA GLY A 55 -3.96 -6.68 1.83
C GLY A 55 -4.50 -6.01 0.59
N ASP A 56 -4.98 -4.80 0.74
CA ASP A 56 -5.38 -3.96 -0.38
C ASP A 56 -5.34 -2.48 0.02
N CYS A 57 -5.50 -1.63 -0.97
CA CYS A 57 -5.48 -0.18 -0.80
C CYS A 57 -6.70 0.41 -1.50
N MET A 58 -7.48 1.21 -0.78
CA MET A 58 -8.62 1.92 -1.34
C MET A 58 -8.38 3.43 -1.28
N ASP A 59 -8.58 4.09 -2.42
CA ASP A 59 -8.57 5.55 -2.50
C ASP A 59 -9.94 6.06 -2.03
N GLU A 60 -9.95 6.73 -0.89
CA GLU A 60 -11.18 7.30 -0.29
C GLU A 60 -11.46 8.72 -0.79
N GLY A 61 -10.57 9.30 -1.59
CA GLY A 61 -10.64 10.70 -2.02
C GLY A 61 -9.95 11.64 -1.04
N ASP A 62 -9.67 12.85 -1.49
CA ASP A 62 -9.08 13.92 -0.66
C ASP A 62 -7.78 13.51 0.04
N ARG A 63 -6.94 12.72 -0.64
CA ARG A 63 -5.65 12.24 -0.13
C ARG A 63 -5.79 11.34 1.08
N GLU A 64 -6.90 10.66 1.18
CA GLU A 64 -7.17 9.68 2.23
C GLU A 64 -7.24 8.28 1.62
N PHE A 65 -6.57 7.33 2.26
CA PHE A 65 -6.48 5.94 1.78
C PHE A 65 -6.74 4.99 2.93
N THR A 66 -7.39 3.87 2.64
CA THR A 66 -7.56 2.78 3.59
C THR A 66 -6.74 1.59 3.12
N ILE A 67 -5.83 1.14 3.96
CA ILE A 67 -5.03 -0.06 3.73
C ILE A 67 -5.53 -1.15 4.66
N ARG A 68 -6.01 -2.26 4.09
CA ARG A 68 -6.34 -3.46 4.85
C ARG A 68 -5.13 -4.39 4.83
N ILE A 69 -4.85 -5.02 5.95
CA ILE A 69 -3.69 -5.90 6.11
C ILE A 69 -4.07 -7.13 6.90
N ASP A 70 -3.67 -8.30 6.40
CA ASP A 70 -3.81 -9.56 7.13
C ASP A 70 -2.75 -9.63 8.23
N VAL A 71 -3.18 -9.48 9.48
CA VAL A 71 -2.27 -9.50 10.64
C VAL A 71 -1.94 -10.90 11.13
N SER A 72 -2.50 -11.94 10.52
CA SER A 72 -2.11 -13.33 10.82
C SER A 72 -0.92 -13.80 9.99
N LEU A 73 -0.45 -12.98 9.03
CA LEU A 73 0.74 -13.30 8.23
C LEU A 73 2.01 -13.28 9.06
N PRO A 74 3.04 -14.05 8.67
CA PRO A 74 4.38 -13.85 9.19
C PRO A 74 4.80 -12.39 9.03
N LEU A 75 5.58 -11.88 9.98
CA LEU A 75 5.93 -10.46 10.04
C LEU A 75 6.57 -9.95 8.74
N ASP A 76 7.48 -10.72 8.17
CA ASP A 76 8.19 -10.34 6.95
C ASP A 76 7.23 -10.20 5.77
N GLN A 77 6.28 -11.11 5.66
CA GLN A 77 5.26 -11.09 4.61
C GLN A 77 4.28 -9.93 4.81
N MET A 78 3.96 -9.61 6.07
CA MET A 78 3.14 -8.43 6.39
C MET A 78 3.85 -7.14 5.95
N ILE A 79 5.15 -7.04 6.18
CA ILE A 79 5.94 -5.88 5.75
C ILE A 79 5.90 -5.74 4.23
N GLU A 80 6.14 -6.84 3.51
CA GLU A 80 6.06 -6.82 2.03
C GLU A 80 4.71 -6.33 1.54
N THR A 81 3.64 -6.77 2.19
CA THR A 81 2.28 -6.34 1.83
C THR A 81 2.10 -4.85 2.05
N ILE A 82 2.58 -4.32 3.17
CA ILE A 82 2.48 -2.88 3.46
C ILE A 82 3.25 -2.08 2.40
N LEU A 83 4.45 -2.50 2.07
CA LEU A 83 5.26 -1.82 1.05
C LEU A 83 4.54 -1.82 -0.30
N HIS A 84 3.93 -2.94 -0.67
CA HIS A 84 3.14 -3.05 -1.91
C HIS A 84 1.97 -2.05 -1.92
N GLU A 85 1.18 -2.02 -0.84
CA GLU A 85 0.02 -1.12 -0.77
C GLU A 85 0.45 0.34 -0.74
N MET A 86 1.60 0.66 -0.15
CA MET A 86 2.13 2.02 -0.16
C MET A 86 2.58 2.46 -1.56
N VAL A 87 2.99 1.53 -2.41
CA VAL A 87 3.24 1.86 -3.83
C VAL A 87 1.93 2.33 -4.48
N HIS A 88 0.81 1.68 -4.20
CA HIS A 88 -0.48 2.13 -4.72
C HIS A 88 -0.84 3.52 -4.20
N VAL A 89 -0.58 3.82 -2.93
CA VAL A 89 -0.79 5.18 -2.39
C VAL A 89 0.01 6.19 -3.22
N TRP A 90 1.28 5.90 -3.46
CA TRP A 90 2.13 6.76 -4.29
C TRP A 90 1.60 6.92 -5.71
N GLN A 91 1.12 5.82 -6.32
CA GLN A 91 0.53 5.88 -7.66
C GLN A 91 -0.65 6.84 -7.72
N TYR A 92 -1.52 6.82 -6.70
CA TYR A 92 -2.66 7.73 -6.60
C TYR A 92 -2.21 9.17 -6.29
N VAL A 93 -1.35 9.35 -5.31
CA VAL A 93 -0.89 10.68 -4.89
C VAL A 93 -0.14 11.40 -6.01
N SER A 94 0.68 10.67 -6.77
CA SER A 94 1.42 11.22 -7.91
C SER A 94 0.56 11.36 -9.16
N ARG A 95 -0.69 10.90 -9.11
CA ARG A 95 -1.64 10.89 -10.21
C ARG A 95 -1.20 10.04 -11.40
N ARG A 96 -0.31 9.11 -11.16
CA ARG A 96 0.04 8.07 -12.14
C ARG A 96 -1.15 7.15 -12.38
N MET A 97 -1.94 6.93 -11.32
CA MET A 97 -3.14 6.11 -11.36
C MET A 97 -4.33 6.94 -10.91
N VAL A 98 -5.41 6.89 -11.69
CA VAL A 98 -6.68 7.53 -11.35
C VAL A 98 -7.77 6.50 -11.63
N GLN A 99 -8.55 6.19 -10.61
CA GLN A 99 -9.70 5.33 -10.79
C GLN A 99 -10.86 6.19 -11.28
N ASN A 100 -11.19 6.05 -12.57
CA ASN A 100 -12.34 6.71 -13.17
C ASN A 100 -13.52 5.76 -13.01
N TRP A 101 -14.70 6.27 -12.82
CA TRP A 101 -15.96 5.51 -12.85
C TRP A 101 -15.82 3.98 -12.67
N VAL A 102 -16.90 3.26 -12.71
CA VAL A 102 -17.02 1.91 -12.17
C VAL A 102 -16.11 0.85 -12.79
N HIS A 103 -15.57 1.01 -13.98
CA HIS A 103 -14.82 -0.06 -14.66
C HIS A 103 -13.56 0.40 -15.36
N GLU A 104 -13.06 1.59 -15.04
CA GLU A 104 -11.89 2.12 -15.72
C GLU A 104 -10.82 2.61 -14.75
N VAL A 105 -9.58 2.29 -15.07
CA VAL A 105 -8.40 2.82 -14.39
C VAL A 105 -7.53 3.52 -15.41
N LYS A 106 -7.18 4.76 -15.15
CA LYS A 106 -6.20 5.49 -15.95
C LYS A 106 -4.83 5.32 -15.28
N PHE A 107 -3.89 4.79 -16.04
CA PHE A 107 -2.52 4.59 -15.55
C PHE A 107 -1.53 5.10 -16.59
N ASN A 108 -0.65 6.02 -16.19
CA ASN A 108 0.32 6.67 -17.08
C ASN A 108 -0.37 7.22 -18.34
N LYS A 109 -1.52 7.87 -18.17
CA LYS A 109 -2.33 8.50 -19.23
C LYS A 109 -3.05 7.54 -20.16
N ALA A 110 -2.89 6.23 -20.01
CA ALA A 110 -3.64 5.24 -20.77
C ALA A 110 -4.81 4.73 -19.94
N VAL A 111 -5.91 4.41 -20.60
CA VAL A 111 -7.14 3.91 -19.95
C VAL A 111 -7.20 2.40 -20.10
N TYR A 112 -7.46 1.72 -19.00
CA TYR A 112 -7.58 0.27 -18.94
C TYR A 112 -8.91 -0.12 -18.31
N SER A 113 -9.41 -1.31 -18.65
CA SER A 113 -10.54 -1.89 -17.95
C SER A 113 -10.08 -2.40 -16.58
N SER A 114 -10.86 -2.12 -15.53
CA SER A 114 -10.59 -2.66 -14.19
C SER A 114 -10.84 -4.18 -14.12
N ASP A 115 -11.49 -4.75 -15.14
CA ASP A 115 -11.78 -6.19 -15.20
C ASP A 115 -10.63 -7.01 -15.79
N MET A 116 -9.55 -6.36 -16.22
CA MET A 116 -8.43 -7.11 -16.78
C MET A 116 -7.78 -8.01 -15.71
N PRO A 117 -7.20 -9.16 -16.11
CA PRO A 117 -6.56 -10.07 -15.16
C PRO A 117 -5.51 -9.37 -14.32
N TYR A 118 -5.41 -9.74 -13.04
CA TYR A 118 -4.51 -9.11 -12.08
C TYR A 118 -3.07 -9.04 -12.61
N ASP A 119 -2.55 -10.15 -13.15
CA ASP A 119 -1.16 -10.22 -13.59
C ASP A 119 -0.87 -9.34 -14.82
N ASP A 120 -1.91 -8.88 -15.51
CA ASP A 120 -1.76 -8.02 -16.70
C ASP A 120 -1.90 -6.53 -16.35
N ARG A 121 -2.33 -6.21 -15.14
CA ARG A 121 -2.54 -4.81 -14.71
C ARG A 121 -1.20 -4.09 -14.58
N PRO A 122 -0.94 -3.04 -15.38
CA PRO A 122 0.36 -2.37 -15.33
C PRO A 122 0.66 -1.73 -13.99
N TRP A 123 -0.36 -1.29 -13.25
CA TRP A 123 -0.15 -0.73 -11.92
C TRP A 123 0.22 -1.80 -10.90
N GLU A 124 -0.20 -3.05 -11.08
CA GLU A 124 0.22 -4.17 -10.22
C GLU A 124 1.63 -4.64 -10.58
N ILE A 125 1.96 -4.67 -11.85
CA ILE A 125 3.33 -5.00 -12.32
C ILE A 125 4.32 -4.00 -11.72
N GLU A 126 4.02 -2.71 -11.78
CA GLU A 126 4.85 -1.67 -11.19
C GLU A 126 4.94 -1.85 -9.67
N ALA A 127 3.81 -2.10 -9.01
CA ALA A 127 3.77 -2.25 -7.56
C ALA A 127 4.61 -3.43 -7.08
N HIS A 128 4.55 -4.57 -7.76
CA HIS A 128 5.38 -5.73 -7.42
C HIS A 128 6.87 -5.47 -7.63
N ARG A 129 7.22 -4.79 -8.71
CA ARG A 129 8.61 -4.43 -8.98
C ARG A 129 9.15 -3.49 -7.90
N MET A 130 8.41 -2.47 -7.55
CA MET A 130 8.83 -1.49 -6.55
C MET A 130 8.81 -2.04 -5.14
N GLU A 131 7.89 -2.92 -4.83
CA GLU A 131 7.85 -3.63 -3.56
C GLU A 131 9.16 -4.37 -3.31
N LYS A 132 9.68 -5.07 -4.32
CA LYS A 132 10.95 -5.80 -4.19
C LYS A 132 12.10 -4.86 -3.89
N GLN A 133 12.18 -3.73 -4.58
CA GLN A 133 13.20 -2.73 -4.35
C GLN A 133 13.12 -2.14 -2.94
N LEU A 134 11.90 -1.82 -2.49
CA LEU A 134 11.66 -1.29 -1.16
C LEU A 134 12.02 -2.33 -0.09
N LYS A 135 11.68 -3.59 -0.32
CA LYS A 135 11.98 -4.67 0.64
C LYS A 135 13.49 -4.88 0.79
N GLU A 136 14.25 -4.81 -0.30
CA GLU A 136 15.70 -4.87 -0.25
C GLU A 136 16.28 -3.72 0.57
N LEU A 137 15.79 -2.51 0.37
CA LEU A 137 16.22 -1.34 1.15
C LEU A 137 15.81 -1.49 2.63
N TRP A 138 14.62 -1.98 2.88
CA TRP A 138 14.14 -2.24 4.24
C TRP A 138 15.04 -3.26 4.97
N ASP A 139 15.35 -4.35 4.31
CA ASP A 139 16.21 -5.39 4.89
C ASP A 139 17.64 -4.89 5.12
N GLY A 140 18.16 -4.08 4.19
CA GLY A 140 19.49 -3.48 4.31
C GLY A 140 19.65 -2.58 5.52
N ARG A 141 18.62 -1.84 5.91
CA ARG A 141 18.68 -0.92 7.06
C ARG A 141 18.82 -1.63 8.42
N LYS A 142 18.51 -2.91 8.48
CA LYS A 142 18.66 -3.71 9.71
C LYS A 142 20.10 -4.00 10.09
N HIS A 143 21.03 -3.72 9.21
CA HIS A 143 22.46 -4.00 9.40
C HIS A 143 23.23 -2.81 9.97
N TYR A 144 22.54 -1.78 10.38
CA TYR A 144 23.14 -0.62 11.01
C TYR A 144 23.17 -0.73 12.51
#